data_39d6703579d1b36fd33bbf83bf64af9a
#
_entry.id   39d6703579d1b36fd33bbf83bf64af9a
#
_cell.length_a   1.000
_cell.length_b   1.000
_cell.length_c   1.000
_cell.angle_alpha   90.00
_cell.angle_beta   90.00
_cell.angle_gamma   90.00
#
_symmetry.space_group_name_H-M   'P 1'
#
loop_
_entity.id
_entity.type
_entity.pdbx_description
1 polymer ?
#
loop_
_entity_poly.entity_id
_entity_poly.type
_entity_poly.pdbx_seq_one_letter_code
_entity_poly.pdbx_strand_id
1 'polypeptide(L)'
;MADGPRQMTDEQLLRERFGFSEFRPGQREVLDALSVHGAALGVFPTGAGKSLFYQLPALRLDGVTLVVSPLVALMKDQIDSLHRRQIEAARLDSSLASAEVEDINRRLVAGTLKLLYVAP
;
A
#
# COMPACT_ATOMS: atom_id res chain seq x y z
N MET A 1 -14.59 21.67 2.62
CA MET A 1 -13.33 21.04 2.98
C MET A 1 -13.27 19.64 2.38
N ALA A 2 -12.22 19.33 1.69
CA ALA A 2 -12.07 18.00 1.10
C ALA A 2 -11.85 16.96 2.18
N ASP A 3 -12.51 15.81 2.05
CA ASP A 3 -12.29 14.70 2.96
C ASP A 3 -10.91 14.09 2.73
N GLY A 4 -10.19 13.79 3.81
CA GLY A 4 -8.95 13.04 3.74
C GLY A 4 -9.22 11.58 3.39
N PRO A 5 -8.17 10.82 3.00
CA PRO A 5 -8.33 9.41 2.64
C PRO A 5 -9.02 8.55 3.69
N ARG A 6 -8.88 8.92 4.95
CA ARG A 6 -9.47 8.17 6.07
C ARG A 6 -10.99 8.28 6.15
N GLN A 7 -11.54 9.35 5.57
CA GLN A 7 -12.98 9.61 5.57
C GLN A 7 -13.65 9.19 4.27
N MET A 8 -12.87 8.83 3.27
CA MET A 8 -13.38 8.39 1.98
C MET A 8 -13.84 6.94 2.06
N THR A 9 -14.87 6.60 1.27
CA THR A 9 -15.26 5.20 1.11
C THR A 9 -14.22 4.45 0.28
N ASP A 10 -14.25 3.12 0.33
CA ASP A 10 -13.34 2.29 -0.49
C ASP A 10 -13.51 2.59 -1.97
N GLU A 11 -14.74 2.79 -2.43
CA GLU A 11 -15.03 3.15 -3.83
C GLU A 11 -14.46 4.52 -4.20
N GLN A 12 -14.54 5.49 -3.32
CA GLN A 12 -13.97 6.81 -3.56
C GLN A 12 -12.45 6.73 -3.67
N LEU A 13 -11.80 6.01 -2.76
CA LEU A 13 -10.35 5.81 -2.82
C LEU A 13 -9.94 5.08 -4.09
N LEU A 14 -10.70 4.06 -4.48
CA LEU A 14 -10.44 3.30 -5.69
C LEU A 14 -10.42 4.21 -6.92
N ARG A 15 -11.41 5.08 -7.03
CA ARG A 15 -11.53 5.99 -8.18
C ARG A 15 -10.53 7.14 -8.11
N GLU A 16 -10.43 7.81 -6.97
CA GLU A 16 -9.66 9.06 -6.86
C GLU A 16 -8.18 8.84 -6.68
N ARG A 17 -7.78 7.79 -5.97
CA ARG A 17 -6.36 7.56 -5.68
C ARG A 17 -5.75 6.48 -6.55
N PHE A 18 -6.52 5.52 -7.04
CA PHE A 18 -6.00 4.41 -7.85
C PHE A 18 -6.48 4.44 -9.30
N GLY A 19 -7.47 5.25 -9.62
CA GLY A 19 -7.93 5.45 -10.99
C GLY A 19 -8.76 4.33 -11.58
N PHE A 20 -9.33 3.46 -10.75
CA PHE A 20 -10.20 2.39 -11.21
C PHE A 20 -11.66 2.76 -11.00
N SER A 21 -12.53 2.38 -11.95
CA SER A 21 -13.96 2.71 -11.88
C SER A 21 -14.72 1.83 -10.90
N GLU A 22 -14.31 0.56 -10.77
CA GLU A 22 -14.99 -0.41 -9.91
C GLU A 22 -14.00 -1.49 -9.45
N PHE A 23 -14.38 -2.21 -8.39
CA PHE A 23 -13.60 -3.34 -7.92
C PHE A 23 -13.74 -4.52 -8.86
N ARG A 24 -12.67 -5.31 -8.98
CA ARG A 24 -12.72 -6.61 -9.64
C ARG A 24 -13.41 -7.63 -8.73
N PRO A 25 -13.96 -8.73 -9.31
CA PRO A 25 -14.60 -9.77 -8.51
C PRO A 25 -13.68 -10.27 -7.39
N GLY A 26 -14.22 -10.34 -6.18
CA GLY A 26 -13.52 -10.80 -5.00
C GLY A 26 -12.72 -9.75 -4.23
N GLN A 27 -12.40 -8.62 -4.85
CA GLN A 27 -11.62 -7.57 -4.16
C GLN A 27 -12.38 -6.96 -2.99
N ARG A 28 -13.66 -6.66 -3.18
CA ARG A 28 -14.49 -6.05 -2.14
C ARG A 28 -14.62 -6.97 -0.93
N GLU A 29 -14.80 -8.26 -1.18
CA GLU A 29 -14.97 -9.24 -0.12
C GLU A 29 -13.73 -9.34 0.76
N VAL A 30 -12.52 -9.28 0.18
CA VAL A 30 -11.27 -9.30 0.95
C VAL A 30 -11.14 -8.02 1.79
N LEU A 31 -11.43 -6.87 1.21
CA LEU A 31 -11.36 -5.60 1.94
C LEU A 31 -12.36 -5.55 3.09
N ASP A 32 -13.58 -6.03 2.88
CA ASP A 32 -14.59 -6.09 3.92
C ASP A 32 -14.20 -7.06 5.03
N ALA A 33 -13.66 -8.23 4.69
CA ALA A 33 -13.19 -9.19 5.68
C ALA A 33 -12.06 -8.61 6.53
N LEU A 34 -11.12 -7.91 5.89
CA LEU A 34 -10.03 -7.25 6.61
C LEU A 34 -10.56 -6.20 7.59
N SER A 35 -11.54 -5.41 7.15
CA SER A 35 -12.14 -4.36 7.98
C SER A 35 -12.91 -4.94 9.18
N VAL A 36 -13.66 -6.02 8.96
CA VAL A 36 -14.52 -6.62 10.00
C VAL A 36 -13.71 -7.48 10.97
N HIS A 37 -12.80 -8.30 10.43
CA HIS A 37 -12.08 -9.31 11.23
C HIS A 37 -10.65 -8.93 11.61
N GLY A 38 -10.11 -7.86 11.03
CA GLY A 38 -8.73 -7.44 11.26
C GLY A 38 -7.69 -8.27 10.52
N ALA A 39 -8.11 -9.30 9.79
CA ALA A 39 -7.24 -10.16 8.99
C ALA A 39 -8.04 -10.82 7.89
N ALA A 40 -7.40 -11.08 6.75
CA ALA A 40 -8.03 -11.76 5.63
C ALA A 40 -6.97 -12.52 4.82
N LEU A 41 -7.40 -13.59 4.17
CA LEU A 41 -6.59 -14.33 3.21
C LEU A 41 -7.24 -14.20 1.83
N GLY A 42 -6.53 -13.59 0.89
CA GLY A 42 -6.97 -13.48 -0.49
C GLY A 42 -6.11 -14.36 -1.39
N VAL A 43 -6.74 -15.29 -2.10
CA VAL A 43 -6.05 -16.18 -3.05
C VAL A 43 -6.58 -15.88 -4.44
N PHE A 44 -5.73 -15.27 -5.27
CA PHE A 44 -6.11 -14.79 -6.60
C PHE A 44 -5.02 -15.14 -7.61
N PRO A 45 -5.39 -15.34 -8.87
CA PRO A 45 -4.37 -15.54 -9.91
C PRO A 45 -3.52 -14.29 -10.10
N THR A 46 -2.31 -14.46 -10.65
CA THR A 46 -1.42 -13.36 -10.98
C THR A 46 -2.13 -12.36 -11.90
N GLY A 47 -1.97 -11.08 -11.61
CA GLY A 47 -2.62 -10.02 -12.40
C GLY A 47 -4.04 -9.69 -12.00
N ALA A 48 -4.55 -10.27 -10.91
CA ALA A 48 -5.93 -10.01 -10.45
C ALA A 48 -6.04 -8.78 -9.55
N GLY A 49 -5.02 -7.93 -9.48
CA GLY A 49 -5.06 -6.70 -8.69
C GLY A 49 -4.85 -6.91 -7.20
N LYS A 50 -4.02 -7.88 -6.83
CA LYS A 50 -3.79 -8.25 -5.42
C LYS A 50 -3.16 -7.13 -4.58
N SER A 51 -2.35 -6.27 -5.18
CA SER A 51 -1.68 -5.19 -4.44
C SER A 51 -2.67 -4.21 -3.83
N LEU A 52 -3.85 -4.08 -4.38
CA LEU A 52 -4.89 -3.19 -3.86
C LEU A 52 -5.34 -3.60 -2.46
N PHE A 53 -5.25 -4.88 -2.10
CA PHE A 53 -5.67 -5.39 -0.80
C PHE A 53 -4.92 -4.78 0.38
N TYR A 54 -3.70 -4.33 0.17
CA TYR A 54 -2.94 -3.63 1.20
C TYR A 54 -2.69 -2.16 0.88
N GLN A 55 -2.64 -1.78 -0.38
CA GLN A 55 -2.39 -0.39 -0.77
C GLN A 55 -3.57 0.52 -0.43
N LEU A 56 -4.79 0.08 -0.66
CA LEU A 56 -5.97 0.88 -0.37
C LEU A 56 -6.18 1.05 1.14
N PRO A 57 -6.18 -0.02 1.96
CA PRO A 57 -6.29 0.14 3.40
C PRO A 57 -5.16 0.97 4.02
N ALA A 58 -3.96 0.93 3.45
CA ALA A 58 -2.83 1.72 3.94
C ALA A 58 -3.15 3.21 4.01
N LEU A 59 -3.96 3.71 3.08
CA LEU A 59 -4.35 5.12 3.06
C LEU A 59 -5.32 5.48 4.19
N ARG A 60 -6.01 4.51 4.75
CA ARG A 60 -6.96 4.73 5.84
C ARG A 60 -6.36 4.58 7.21
N LEU A 61 -5.32 3.77 7.33
CA LEU A 61 -4.71 3.45 8.61
C LEU A 61 -3.71 4.53 9.02
N ASP A 62 -3.58 4.72 10.31
CA ASP A 62 -2.49 5.50 10.87
C ASP A 62 -1.20 4.70 10.78
N GLY A 63 -0.08 5.41 10.69
CA GLY A 63 1.22 4.77 10.67
C GLY A 63 1.58 4.21 9.29
N VAL A 64 2.51 3.28 9.28
CA VAL A 64 3.06 2.68 8.07
C VAL A 64 2.53 1.26 7.88
N THR A 65 2.25 0.88 6.63
CA THR A 65 1.90 -0.49 6.28
C THR A 65 3.15 -1.21 5.80
N LEU A 66 3.47 -2.33 6.43
CA LEU A 66 4.60 -3.17 6.00
C LEU A 66 4.14 -4.17 4.96
N VAL A 67 4.88 -4.24 3.85
CA VAL A 67 4.65 -5.23 2.80
C VAL A 67 5.89 -6.14 2.76
N VAL A 68 5.72 -7.37 3.22
CA VAL A 68 6.82 -8.35 3.22
C VAL A 68 6.73 -9.20 1.96
N SER A 69 7.77 -9.15 1.13
CA SER A 69 7.79 -9.87 -0.13
C SER A 69 9.21 -10.27 -0.50
N PRO A 70 9.43 -11.49 -1.01
CA PRO A 70 10.73 -11.89 -1.54
C PRO A 70 11.00 -11.36 -2.95
N LEU A 71 10.02 -10.72 -3.59
CA LEU A 71 10.09 -10.30 -4.99
C LEU A 71 10.64 -8.87 -5.10
N VAL A 72 11.93 -8.72 -4.82
CA VAL A 72 12.59 -7.39 -4.81
C VAL A 72 12.46 -6.67 -6.14
N ALA A 73 12.54 -7.41 -7.26
CA ALA A 73 12.45 -6.80 -8.59
C ALA A 73 11.10 -6.12 -8.84
N LEU A 74 10.01 -6.62 -8.24
CA LEU A 74 8.69 -6.03 -8.39
C LEU A 74 8.45 -4.85 -7.47
N MET A 75 9.22 -4.73 -6.39
CA MET A 75 9.05 -3.65 -5.41
C MET A 75 9.25 -2.29 -6.04
N LYS A 76 10.28 -2.15 -6.89
CA LYS A 76 10.57 -0.88 -7.53
C LYS A 76 9.39 -0.40 -8.38
N ASP A 77 8.82 -1.29 -9.19
CA ASP A 77 7.71 -0.93 -10.06
C ASP A 77 6.47 -0.55 -9.24
N GLN A 78 6.21 -1.24 -8.15
CA GLN A 78 5.09 -0.91 -7.27
C GLN A 78 5.30 0.43 -6.56
N ILE A 79 6.52 0.69 -6.09
CA ILE A 79 6.85 1.97 -5.44
C ILE A 79 6.74 3.12 -6.43
N ASP A 80 7.25 2.95 -7.65
CA ASP A 80 7.15 3.96 -8.69
C ASP A 80 5.67 4.26 -9.03
N SER A 81 4.85 3.23 -9.09
CA SER A 81 3.41 3.38 -9.33
C SER A 81 2.74 4.15 -8.19
N LEU A 82 3.09 3.85 -6.94
CA LEU A 82 2.56 4.55 -5.78
C LEU A 82 2.99 6.03 -5.77
N HIS A 83 4.25 6.30 -6.10
CA HIS A 83 4.74 7.68 -6.20
C HIS A 83 3.99 8.48 -7.26
N ARG A 84 3.68 7.87 -8.40
CA ARG A 84 2.87 8.52 -9.45
C ARG A 84 1.47 8.86 -8.95
N ARG A 85 0.98 8.15 -7.95
CA ARG A 85 -0.31 8.39 -7.31
C ARG A 85 -0.19 9.26 -6.07
N GLN A 86 0.99 9.84 -5.84
CA GLN A 86 1.28 10.71 -4.70
C GLN A 86 1.12 9.99 -3.36
N ILE A 87 1.50 8.71 -3.33
CA ILE A 87 1.52 7.90 -2.12
C ILE A 87 2.97 7.61 -1.76
N GLU A 88 3.37 7.99 -0.54
CA GLU A 88 4.74 7.83 -0.07
C GLU A 88 5.04 6.38 0.28
N ALA A 89 5.98 5.79 -0.44
CA ALA A 89 6.40 4.41 -0.25
C ALA A 89 7.92 4.31 -0.41
N ALA A 90 8.51 3.34 0.27
CA ALA A 90 9.94 3.06 0.17
C ALA A 90 10.17 1.56 0.30
N ARG A 91 11.39 1.13 -0.02
CA ARG A 91 11.82 -0.26 0.19
C ARG A 91 12.97 -0.30 1.17
N LEU A 92 13.08 -1.40 1.90
CA LEU A 92 14.19 -1.67 2.81
C LEU A 92 14.71 -3.07 2.50
N ASP A 93 15.93 -3.16 1.98
CA ASP A 93 16.60 -4.42 1.68
C ASP A 93 18.11 -4.25 1.86
N SER A 94 18.85 -5.34 1.72
CA SER A 94 20.29 -5.37 1.98
C SER A 94 21.12 -4.58 0.96
N SER A 95 20.52 -4.15 -0.16
CA SER A 95 21.23 -3.40 -1.20
C SER A 95 21.34 -1.91 -0.92
N LEU A 96 20.62 -1.40 0.09
CA LEU A 96 20.58 0.04 0.37
C LEU A 96 21.84 0.52 1.06
N ALA A 97 22.28 1.72 0.67
CA ALA A 97 23.35 2.43 1.38
C ALA A 97 22.86 2.97 2.72
N SER A 98 23.79 3.21 3.64
CA SER A 98 23.47 3.72 4.98
C SER A 98 22.65 5.02 4.93
N ALA A 99 22.99 5.93 4.01
CA ALA A 99 22.27 7.18 3.87
C ALA A 99 20.81 6.96 3.47
N GLU A 100 20.52 5.96 2.64
CA GLU A 100 19.16 5.61 2.24
C GLU A 100 18.38 5.03 3.42
N VAL A 101 19.01 4.19 4.23
CA VAL A 101 18.37 3.63 5.44
C VAL A 101 18.06 4.74 6.44
N GLU A 102 18.98 5.68 6.63
CA GLU A 102 18.75 6.82 7.52
C GLU A 102 17.59 7.69 7.04
N ASP A 103 17.47 7.92 5.74
CA ASP A 103 16.36 8.68 5.17
C ASP A 103 15.02 7.99 5.46
N ILE A 104 14.96 6.68 5.27
CA ILE A 104 13.75 5.90 5.57
C ILE A 104 13.40 6.04 7.05
N ASN A 105 14.39 5.93 7.94
CA ASN A 105 14.15 6.07 9.38
C ASN A 105 13.60 7.45 9.74
N ARG A 106 14.14 8.51 9.13
CA ARG A 106 13.61 9.86 9.34
C ARG A 106 12.17 9.99 8.92
N ARG A 107 11.81 9.41 7.77
CA ARG A 107 10.45 9.45 7.25
C ARG A 107 9.48 8.63 8.11
N LEU A 108 9.95 7.52 8.67
CA LEU A 108 9.16 6.72 9.60
C LEU A 108 8.86 7.51 10.88
N VAL A 109 9.87 8.14 11.46
CA VAL A 109 9.71 8.95 12.67
C VAL A 109 8.81 10.16 12.41
N ALA A 110 8.96 10.78 11.25
CA ALA A 110 8.13 11.93 10.87
C ALA A 110 6.69 11.57 10.52
N GLY A 111 6.38 10.27 10.33
CA GLY A 111 5.03 9.83 9.98
C GLY A 111 4.63 10.13 8.55
N THR A 112 5.59 10.37 7.66
CA THR A 112 5.30 10.71 6.26
C THR A 112 5.25 9.51 5.34
N LEU A 113 5.79 8.36 5.76
CA LEU A 113 5.84 7.15 4.96
C LEU A 113 4.58 6.33 5.16
N LYS A 114 3.91 5.95 4.07
CA LYS A 114 2.65 5.17 4.13
C LYS A 114 2.86 3.68 3.96
N LEU A 115 3.78 3.28 3.08
CA LEU A 115 4.10 1.88 2.85
C LEU A 115 5.60 1.67 2.88
N LEU A 116 6.03 0.58 3.49
CA LEU A 116 7.42 0.15 3.48
C LEU A 116 7.48 -1.29 3.00
N TYR A 117 8.12 -1.49 1.86
CA TYR A 117 8.35 -2.81 1.28
C TYR A 117 9.64 -3.38 1.83
N VAL A 118 9.55 -4.58 2.39
CA VAL A 118 10.69 -5.21 3.08
C VAL A 118 10.93 -6.58 2.48
N ALA A 119 12.19 -6.87 2.14
CA ALA A 119 12.60 -8.22 1.73
C ALA A 119 13.03 -9.01 2.96
N PRO A 120 12.61 -10.27 3.08
CA PRO A 120 13.07 -11.13 4.18
C PRO A 120 14.56 -11.37 4.15
#